data_2c0cc63464d210b6ed24d47fb081f31b
#
_entry.id   2c0cc63464d210b6ed24d47fb081f31b
#
_cell.length_a   1.000
_cell.length_b   1.000
_cell.length_c   1.000
_cell.angle_alpha   90.00
_cell.angle_beta   90.00
_cell.angle_gamma   90.00
#
_symmetry.space_group_name_H-M   'P 1'
#
loop_
_entity.id
_entity.type
_entity.pdbx_description
1 polymer ?
#
loop_
_entity_poly.entity_id
_entity_poly.type
_entity_poly.pdbx_seq_one_letter_code
_entity_poly.pdbx_strand_id
1 'polypeptide(L)' 'MTRIALTQVAYDARSACFQARAVLDDRAPVDCRWHGPQGATFSRIASGLSQAARRHRR' A
#
# COMPACT_ATOMS: atom_id res chain seq x y z
N MET A 1 11.25 -12.94 -8.48
CA MET A 1 9.85 -12.49 -8.29
C MET A 1 9.74 -11.70 -7.00
N THR A 2 9.19 -10.51 -7.07
CA THR A 2 9.03 -9.65 -5.90
C THR A 2 7.85 -10.10 -5.04
N ARG A 3 8.10 -10.32 -3.76
CA ARG A 3 7.04 -10.65 -2.80
C ARG A 3 6.70 -9.41 -2.02
N ILE A 4 5.42 -9.09 -1.97
CA ILE A 4 4.92 -7.93 -1.24
C ILE A 4 3.88 -8.40 -0.23
N ALA A 5 4.12 -8.10 1.03
CA ALA A 5 3.16 -8.34 2.09
C ALA A 5 2.69 -6.99 2.62
N LEU A 6 1.39 -6.77 2.59
CA LEU A 6 0.80 -5.55 3.10
C LEU A 6 0.23 -5.80 4.49
N THR A 7 0.58 -4.92 5.43
CA THR A 7 0.07 -4.98 6.79
C THR A 7 -0.45 -3.62 7.22
N GLN A 8 -1.31 -3.61 8.22
CA GLN A 8 -1.84 -2.38 8.80
C GLN A 8 -2.50 -1.47 7.76
N VAL A 9 -3.27 -2.07 6.87
CA VAL A 9 -4.01 -1.29 5.86
C VAL A 9 -5.09 -0.47 6.56
N ALA A 10 -5.06 0.83 6.34
CA ALA A 10 -6.02 1.75 6.95
C ALA A 10 -6.37 2.87 5.99
N TYR A 11 -7.53 3.49 6.21
CA TYR A 11 -7.97 4.62 5.42
C TYR A 11 -7.83 5.90 6.24
N ASP A 12 -7.17 6.90 5.67
CA ASP A 12 -7.05 8.21 6.30
C ASP A 12 -8.04 9.17 5.63
N ALA A 13 -9.09 9.51 6.38
CA ALA A 13 -10.14 10.38 5.86
C ALA A 13 -9.64 11.81 5.61
N ARG A 14 -8.64 12.25 6.34
CA ARG A 14 -8.11 13.61 6.18
C ARG A 14 -7.46 13.81 4.82
N SER A 15 -6.67 12.85 4.39
CA SER A 15 -5.96 12.94 3.12
C SER A 15 -6.65 12.14 2.02
N ALA A 16 -7.78 11.51 2.34
CA ALA A 16 -8.55 10.69 1.39
C ALA A 16 -7.68 9.64 0.72
N CYS A 17 -6.86 8.97 1.51
CA CYS A 17 -5.96 7.95 0.96
C CYS A 17 -5.90 6.72 1.86
N PHE A 18 -5.57 5.61 1.24
CA PHE A 18 -5.27 4.38 1.96
C PHE A 18 -3.79 4.35 2.25
N GLN A 19 -3.44 3.85 3.43
CA GLN A 19 -2.04 3.69 3.80
C GLN A 19 -1.83 2.30 4.37
N ALA A 20 -0.63 1.78 4.16
CA ALA A 20 -0.27 0.47 4.64
C ALA A 20 1.23 0.38 4.80
N ARG A 21 1.66 -0.61 5.56
CA ARG A 21 3.06 -0.95 5.65
C ARG A 21 3.33 -2.15 4.75
N ALA A 22 4.28 -2.00 3.85
CA ALA A 22 4.62 -3.04 2.89
C ALA A 22 6.00 -3.62 3.20
N VAL A 23 6.10 -4.93 3.17
CA VAL A 23 7.37 -5.63 3.27
C VAL A 23 7.68 -6.22 1.90
N LEU A 24 8.81 -5.82 1.33
CA LEU A 24 9.24 -6.24 0.00
C LEU A 24 10.41 -7.20 0.14
N ASP A 25 10.23 -8.43 -0.30
CA ASP A 25 11.31 -9.44 -0.33
C ASP A 25 12.07 -9.55 1.00
N ASP A 26 11.34 -9.56 2.11
CA ASP A 26 11.89 -9.67 3.47
C ASP A 26 12.82 -8.52 3.86
N ARG A 27 12.65 -7.37 3.20
CA ARG A 27 13.40 -6.17 3.56
C ARG A 27 12.65 -5.40 4.64
N ALA A 28 13.25 -4.29 5.09
CA ALA A 28 12.63 -3.43 6.08
C ALA A 28 11.27 -2.92 5.58
N PRO A 29 10.29 -2.80 6.48
CA PRO A 29 8.96 -2.31 6.06
C PRO A 29 9.02 -0.90 5.50
N VAL A 30 8.19 -0.65 4.49
CA VAL A 30 8.08 0.65 3.84
C VAL A 30 6.63 1.13 3.96
N ASP A 31 6.45 2.37 4.38
CA ASP A 31 5.11 2.96 4.40
C ASP A 31 4.73 3.36 2.98
N CYS A 32 3.53 2.98 2.58
CA CYS A 32 3.03 3.32 1.26
C CYS A 32 1.63 3.90 1.36
N ARG A 33 1.26 4.72 0.38
CA ARG A 33 -0.04 5.37 0.30
C ARG A 33 -0.59 5.28 -1.10
N TRP A 34 -1.92 5.20 -1.17
CA TRP A 34 -2.62 5.18 -2.44
C TRP A 34 -3.88 6.01 -2.32
N HIS A 35 -4.04 6.97 -3.21
CA HIS A 35 -5.24 7.81 -3.26
C HIS A 35 -6.30 7.11 -4.10
N GLY A 36 -7.45 6.87 -3.49
CA GLY A 36 -8.55 6.23 -4.18
C GLY A 36 -9.85 6.40 -3.41
N PRO A 37 -10.99 6.02 -4.02
CA PRO A 37 -12.28 6.18 -3.38
C PRO A 37 -12.41 5.27 -2.17
N GLN A 38 -13.09 5.77 -1.13
CA GLN A 38 -13.29 5.02 0.10
C GLN A 38 -13.99 3.69 -0.13
N GLY A 39 -14.86 3.63 -1.14
CA GLY A 39 -15.59 2.42 -1.49
C GLY A 39 -14.85 1.47 -2.42
N ALA A 40 -13.56 1.68 -2.65
CA ALA A 40 -12.79 0.80 -3.53
C ALA A 40 -12.74 -0.62 -2.97
N THR A 41 -12.72 -1.60 -3.88
CA THR A 41 -12.59 -2.99 -3.47
C THR A 41 -11.21 -3.22 -2.89
N PHE A 42 -11.09 -4.20 -2.00
CA PHE A 42 -9.81 -4.52 -1.38
C PHE A 42 -8.77 -4.89 -2.44
N SER A 43 -9.19 -5.54 -3.51
CA SER A 43 -8.31 -5.92 -4.62
C SER A 43 -7.66 -4.69 -5.25
N ARG A 44 -8.43 -3.62 -5.47
CA ARG A 44 -7.90 -2.38 -6.04
C ARG A 44 -6.99 -1.66 -5.04
N ILE A 45 -7.38 -1.64 -3.77
CA ILE A 45 -6.57 -1.03 -2.72
C ILE A 45 -5.21 -1.71 -2.64
N ALA A 46 -5.21 -3.03 -2.58
CA ALA A 46 -3.98 -3.79 -2.50
C ALA A 46 -3.09 -3.57 -3.72
N SER A 47 -3.69 -3.50 -4.90
CA SER A 47 -2.97 -3.26 -6.14
C SER A 47 -2.32 -1.87 -6.14
N GLY A 48 -3.07 -0.86 -5.72
CA GLY A 48 -2.56 0.51 -5.63
C GLY A 48 -1.42 0.65 -4.63
N LEU A 49 -1.59 0.05 -3.45
CA LEU A 49 -0.57 0.09 -2.41
C LEU A 49 0.69 -0.68 -2.85
N SER A 50 0.52 -1.79 -3.54
CA SER A 50 1.65 -2.56 -4.05
C SER A 50 2.45 -1.76 -5.08
N GLN A 51 1.77 -1.04 -5.95
CA GLN A 51 2.44 -0.17 -6.92
C GLN A 51 3.19 0.95 -6.21
N ALA A 52 2.58 1.56 -5.19
CA ALA A 52 3.24 2.61 -4.42
C ALA A 52 4.49 2.07 -3.73
N ALA A 53 4.41 0.86 -3.18
CA ALA A 53 5.55 0.23 -2.52
C ALA A 53 6.69 -0.03 -3.49
N ARG A 54 6.37 -0.44 -4.72
CA ARG A 54 7.38 -0.66 -5.75
C ARG A 54 8.10 0.62 -6.13
N ARG A 55 7.41 1.75 -6.10
CA ARG A 55 8.02 3.05 -6.40
C ARG A 55 9.02 3.47 -5.33
N HIS A 56 8.81 3.06 -4.09
CA HIS A 56 9.74 3.34 -3.01
C HIS A 56 11.00 2.49 -3.07
N ARG A 57 10.99 1.50 -3.92
CA ARG A 57 12.08 0.57 -4.05
C ARG A 57 13.15 1.11 -4.98
N ARG A 58 14.03 1.90 -4.47
CA ARG A 58 15.17 2.38 -5.25
C ARG A 58 16.46 2.23 -4.50
#